data_2be6ad48f6ed30cfef62e9e46dbb751d
#
_entry.id   2be6ad48f6ed30cfef62e9e46dbb751d
#
_cell.length_a   1.000
_cell.length_b   1.000
_cell.length_c   1.000
_cell.angle_alpha   90.00
_cell.angle_beta   90.00
_cell.angle_gamma   90.00
#
_symmetry.space_group_name_H-M   'P 1'
#
loop_
_entity.id
_entity.type
_entity.pdbx_description
1 polymer ?
#
loop_
_entity_poly.entity_id
_entity_poly.type
_entity_poly.pdbx_seq_one_letter_code
_entity_poly.pdbx_strand_id
1 'polypeptide(L)'
;SYTAAVKTLEYLRKNLVALNPEGQFSFRDEVEPIYRQLVDLLLQSDPSQEYLQQAIKQIDALQLAELENFLRCDLSKLVVVNQVGDPKAAIIYPIILDQRLAVILQLPEKVLEYHEIAIDKNQVHNAIAELREYLLAPNRRDEVIQKAQIFYQWIFKPIEPTIGSRKDIETLVFVLDGDLRNIPMTLLHDGQNYLFQKYPTAVAPQLEIFAPKPLEKRLKLFIGGVG
;
A
#
# COMPACT_ATOMS: atom_id res chain seq x y z
N SER A 1 7.19 -25.96 4.03
CA SER A 1 6.00 -25.37 3.41
C SER A 1 5.90 -23.90 3.83
N TYR A 2 5.40 -23.04 2.95
CA TYR A 2 5.23 -21.60 3.20
C TYR A 2 4.44 -21.30 4.47
N THR A 3 3.42 -22.09 4.76
CA THR A 3 2.61 -21.98 5.98
C THR A 3 3.44 -22.12 7.26
N ALA A 4 4.48 -22.97 7.24
CA ALA A 4 5.38 -23.12 8.38
C ALA A 4 6.30 -21.89 8.53
N ALA A 5 6.79 -21.33 7.41
CA ALA A 5 7.62 -20.13 7.42
C ALA A 5 6.83 -18.92 7.98
N VAL A 6 5.58 -18.74 7.56
CA VAL A 6 4.68 -17.68 8.08
C VAL A 6 4.45 -17.82 9.57
N LYS A 7 4.12 -19.03 10.05
CA LYS A 7 3.94 -19.30 11.50
C LYS A 7 5.20 -19.03 12.30
N THR A 8 6.37 -19.37 11.75
CA THR A 8 7.64 -19.09 12.39
C THR A 8 7.93 -17.60 12.46
N LEU A 9 7.61 -16.85 11.39
CA LEU A 9 7.72 -15.41 11.34
C LEU A 9 6.83 -14.71 12.36
N GLU A 10 5.55 -15.11 12.44
CA GLU A 10 4.61 -14.58 13.45
C GLU A 10 5.07 -14.90 14.87
N TYR A 11 5.60 -16.10 15.10
CA TYR A 11 6.17 -16.49 16.38
C TYR A 11 7.43 -15.67 16.72
N LEU A 12 8.35 -15.51 15.78
CA LEU A 12 9.55 -14.70 15.96
C LEU A 12 9.20 -13.24 16.22
N ARG A 13 8.23 -12.67 15.48
CA ARG A 13 7.75 -11.30 15.69
C ARG A 13 7.28 -11.08 17.13
N LYS A 14 6.41 -11.96 17.63
CA LYS A 14 5.87 -11.86 19.00
C LYS A 14 6.96 -11.96 20.08
N ASN A 15 7.97 -12.77 19.84
CA ASN A 15 9.04 -13.00 20.83
C ASN A 15 10.18 -11.96 20.73
N LEU A 16 10.48 -11.44 19.53
CA LEU A 16 11.54 -10.44 19.34
C LEU A 16 11.16 -9.09 19.94
N VAL A 17 9.91 -8.67 19.80
CA VAL A 17 9.40 -7.44 20.45
C VAL A 17 9.38 -7.59 21.98
N ALA A 18 9.13 -8.81 22.49
CA ALA A 18 9.06 -9.08 23.93
C ALA A 18 10.42 -9.27 24.60
N LEU A 19 11.44 -9.71 23.86
CA LEU A 19 12.72 -10.17 24.43
C LEU A 19 13.84 -9.13 24.44
N ASN A 20 13.73 -8.04 23.69
CA ASN A 20 14.83 -7.08 23.63
C ASN A 20 14.38 -5.63 23.49
N PRO A 21 13.94 -4.97 24.59
CA PRO A 21 13.58 -3.55 24.58
C PRO A 21 14.78 -2.62 24.28
N GLU A 22 16.01 -3.09 24.48
CA GLU A 22 17.24 -2.32 24.29
C GLU A 22 18.04 -2.72 23.05
N GLY A 23 17.72 -3.87 22.43
CA GLY A 23 18.33 -4.28 21.17
C GLY A 23 17.79 -3.44 20.03
N GLN A 24 18.62 -2.59 19.46
CA GLN A 24 18.32 -1.96 18.15
C GLN A 24 18.30 -3.04 17.07
N PHE A 25 17.23 -3.82 17.07
CA PHE A 25 16.91 -4.67 15.93
C PHE A 25 16.59 -3.75 14.77
N SER A 26 17.38 -3.78 13.72
CA SER A 26 17.01 -3.10 12.49
C SER A 26 15.87 -3.87 11.86
N PHE A 27 14.64 -3.48 12.19
CA PHE A 27 13.43 -4.05 11.58
C PHE A 27 13.56 -4.12 10.06
N ARG A 28 14.13 -3.06 9.48
CA ARG A 28 14.31 -2.91 8.04
C ARG A 28 15.33 -3.91 7.49
N ASP A 29 16.38 -4.24 8.24
CA ASP A 29 17.46 -5.11 7.74
C ASP A 29 17.21 -6.60 8.04
N GLU A 30 16.41 -6.91 9.04
CA GLU A 30 16.28 -8.28 9.53
C GLU A 30 14.87 -8.85 9.35
N VAL A 31 13.82 -8.06 9.55
CA VAL A 31 12.43 -8.54 9.52
C VAL A 31 11.76 -8.29 8.17
N GLU A 32 11.85 -7.09 7.67
CA GLU A 32 11.24 -6.70 6.38
C GLU A 32 11.67 -7.61 5.22
N PRO A 33 12.96 -7.98 5.05
CA PRO A 33 13.37 -8.84 3.93
C PRO A 33 12.68 -10.20 3.91
N ILE A 34 12.36 -10.75 5.09
CA ILE A 34 11.71 -12.06 5.19
C ILE A 34 10.27 -11.99 4.67
N TYR A 35 9.52 -10.95 5.03
CA TYR A 35 8.17 -10.72 4.48
C TYR A 35 8.22 -10.50 2.97
N ARG A 36 9.16 -9.69 2.47
CA ARG A 36 9.29 -9.40 1.04
C ARG A 36 9.67 -10.63 0.22
N GLN A 37 10.58 -11.46 0.70
CA GLN A 37 10.92 -12.73 0.07
C GLN A 37 9.72 -13.67 0.00
N LEU A 38 8.91 -13.75 1.05
CA LEU A 38 7.69 -14.55 1.04
C LEU A 38 6.68 -14.02 0.01
N VAL A 39 6.46 -12.70 -0.01
CA VAL A 39 5.57 -12.07 -1.00
C VAL A 39 6.09 -12.32 -2.42
N ASP A 40 7.40 -12.18 -2.64
CA ASP A 40 8.03 -12.45 -3.93
C ASP A 40 7.79 -13.89 -4.41
N LEU A 41 7.89 -14.84 -3.51
CA LEU A 41 7.61 -16.25 -3.80
C LEU A 41 6.13 -16.52 -4.07
N LEU A 42 5.21 -15.88 -3.34
CA LEU A 42 3.75 -16.01 -3.56
C LEU A 42 3.32 -15.44 -4.91
N LEU A 43 4.02 -14.43 -5.40
CA LEU A 43 3.72 -13.73 -6.65
C LEU A 43 4.51 -14.27 -7.86
N GLN A 44 5.14 -15.45 -7.75
CA GLN A 44 5.84 -16.08 -8.88
C GLN A 44 4.86 -16.83 -9.81
N SER A 45 5.15 -16.78 -11.11
CA SER A 45 4.58 -17.70 -12.11
C SER A 45 3.05 -17.75 -12.15
N ASP A 46 2.40 -16.63 -12.42
CA ASP A 46 0.94 -16.53 -12.55
C ASP A 46 0.20 -16.97 -11.25
N PRO A 47 0.22 -16.11 -10.22
CA PRO A 47 -0.27 -16.46 -8.90
C PRO A 47 -1.79 -16.67 -8.88
N SER A 48 -2.23 -17.75 -8.20
CA SER A 48 -3.66 -18.01 -7.97
C SER A 48 -4.30 -16.93 -7.08
N GLN A 49 -5.64 -16.87 -7.09
CA GLN A 49 -6.40 -15.96 -6.20
C GLN A 49 -6.02 -16.16 -4.72
N GLU A 50 -5.75 -17.38 -4.30
CA GLU A 50 -5.32 -17.69 -2.94
C GLU A 50 -3.94 -17.10 -2.63
N TYR A 51 -2.98 -17.22 -3.56
CA TYR A 51 -1.64 -16.66 -3.39
C TYR A 51 -1.64 -15.13 -3.41
N LEU A 52 -2.47 -14.51 -4.25
CA LEU A 52 -2.68 -13.06 -4.25
C LEU A 52 -3.23 -12.57 -2.91
N GLN A 53 -4.25 -13.25 -2.37
CA GLN A 53 -4.79 -12.94 -1.04
C GLN A 53 -3.75 -13.11 0.06
N GLN A 54 -2.94 -14.16 0.00
CA GLN A 54 -1.85 -14.38 0.95
C GLN A 54 -0.78 -13.29 0.85
N ALA A 55 -0.41 -12.85 -0.36
CA ALA A 55 0.55 -11.78 -0.57
C ALA A 55 0.05 -10.47 0.05
N ILE A 56 -1.20 -10.08 -0.18
CA ILE A 56 -1.82 -8.90 0.46
C ILE A 56 -1.73 -9.02 1.99
N LYS A 57 -2.12 -10.16 2.56
CA LYS A 57 -2.03 -10.39 4.02
C LYS A 57 -0.61 -10.25 4.57
N GLN A 58 0.40 -10.67 3.80
CA GLN A 58 1.80 -10.51 4.23
C GLN A 58 2.25 -9.06 4.20
N ILE A 59 1.84 -8.29 3.20
CA ILE A 59 2.12 -6.84 3.15
C ILE A 59 1.41 -6.11 4.29
N ASP A 60 0.16 -6.45 4.57
CA ASP A 60 -0.58 -5.90 5.72
C ASP A 60 0.11 -6.24 7.04
N ALA A 61 0.56 -7.48 7.21
CA ALA A 61 1.30 -7.90 8.39
C ALA A 61 2.65 -7.19 8.54
N LEU A 62 3.35 -6.96 7.42
CA LEU A 62 4.58 -6.17 7.40
C LEU A 62 4.32 -4.73 7.85
N GLN A 63 3.30 -4.07 7.30
CA GLN A 63 2.94 -2.70 7.66
C GLN A 63 2.55 -2.58 9.14
N LEU A 64 1.81 -3.56 9.66
CA LEU A 64 1.47 -3.60 11.09
C LEU A 64 2.73 -3.75 11.95
N ALA A 65 3.63 -4.63 11.56
CA ALA A 65 4.89 -4.85 12.28
C ALA A 65 5.80 -3.61 12.24
N GLU A 66 5.85 -2.87 11.12
CA GLU A 66 6.53 -1.57 11.02
C GLU A 66 5.95 -0.55 12.01
N LEU A 67 4.61 -0.48 12.08
CA LEU A 67 3.91 0.44 12.97
C LEU A 67 4.13 0.07 14.45
N GLU A 68 4.06 -1.22 14.81
CA GLU A 68 4.38 -1.72 16.15
C GLU A 68 5.82 -1.36 16.56
N ASN A 69 6.76 -1.56 15.64
CA ASN A 69 8.16 -1.20 15.88
C ASN A 69 8.35 0.31 16.07
N PHE A 70 7.66 1.12 15.28
CA PHE A 70 7.72 2.58 15.38
C PHE A 70 7.10 3.10 16.69
N LEU A 71 5.91 2.60 17.06
CA LEU A 71 5.17 3.00 18.25
C LEU A 71 5.68 2.35 19.53
N ARG A 72 6.52 1.32 19.43
CA ARG A 72 7.01 0.48 20.54
C ARG A 72 5.85 -0.08 21.39
N CYS A 73 4.77 -0.48 20.74
CA CYS A 73 3.61 -1.07 21.42
C CYS A 73 3.05 -2.25 20.62
N ASP A 74 2.42 -3.19 21.32
CA ASP A 74 1.73 -4.33 20.72
C ASP A 74 0.35 -3.91 20.20
N LEU A 75 0.18 -3.92 18.90
CA LEU A 75 -1.08 -3.62 18.22
C LEU A 75 -1.89 -4.88 17.87
N SER A 76 -1.41 -6.07 18.21
CA SER A 76 -2.07 -7.34 17.89
C SER A 76 -3.46 -7.49 18.54
N LYS A 77 -3.78 -6.66 19.55
CA LYS A 77 -5.09 -6.59 20.21
C LYS A 77 -6.08 -5.65 19.51
N LEU A 78 -5.63 -4.89 18.51
CA LEU A 78 -6.56 -4.11 17.69
C LEU A 78 -7.41 -5.08 16.87
N VAL A 79 -8.70 -5.10 17.16
CA VAL A 79 -9.64 -5.99 16.50
C VAL A 79 -9.68 -5.63 15.02
N VAL A 80 -9.28 -6.59 14.19
CA VAL A 80 -9.52 -6.54 12.76
C VAL A 80 -11.04 -6.59 12.57
N VAL A 81 -11.62 -5.47 12.22
CA VAL A 81 -13.04 -5.44 11.90
C VAL A 81 -13.20 -5.77 10.42
N ASN A 82 -13.95 -6.84 10.17
CA ASN A 82 -14.39 -7.20 8.83
C ASN A 82 -14.99 -5.97 8.14
N GLN A 83 -14.36 -5.52 7.09
CA GLN A 83 -14.67 -4.25 6.43
C GLN A 83 -16.01 -4.29 5.73
N VAL A 84 -16.78 -3.27 5.99
CA VAL A 84 -17.69 -2.73 4.98
C VAL A 84 -16.87 -1.73 4.16
N GLY A 85 -16.10 -2.21 3.21
CA GLY A 85 -15.47 -1.36 2.22
C GLY A 85 -16.54 -0.73 1.33
N ASP A 86 -16.20 0.38 0.67
CA ASP A 86 -17.03 0.92 -0.40
C ASP A 86 -17.22 -0.17 -1.47
N PRO A 87 -18.45 -0.65 -1.72
CA PRO A 87 -18.71 -1.72 -2.68
C PRO A 87 -18.41 -1.32 -4.12
N LYS A 88 -18.08 -0.06 -4.37
CA LYS A 88 -17.73 0.50 -5.67
C LYS A 88 -16.26 0.92 -5.76
N ALA A 89 -15.46 0.57 -4.76
CA ALA A 89 -14.04 0.86 -4.76
C ALA A 89 -13.24 -0.27 -5.41
N ALA A 90 -12.30 0.11 -6.28
CA ALA A 90 -11.20 -0.74 -6.68
C ALA A 90 -9.99 -0.43 -5.79
N ILE A 91 -9.36 -1.49 -5.25
CA ILE A 91 -8.23 -1.34 -4.35
C ILE A 91 -6.96 -1.75 -5.06
N ILE A 92 -5.95 -0.91 -4.97
CA ILE A 92 -4.68 -1.05 -5.70
C ILE A 92 -3.56 -1.19 -4.69
N TYR A 93 -2.84 -2.31 -4.75
CA TYR A 93 -1.69 -2.64 -3.92
C TYR A 93 -0.43 -2.64 -4.78
N PRO A 94 0.27 -1.51 -4.92
CA PRO A 94 1.60 -1.49 -5.53
C PRO A 94 2.63 -1.95 -4.50
N ILE A 95 3.43 -2.96 -4.84
CA ILE A 95 4.37 -3.65 -3.95
C ILE A 95 5.76 -3.61 -4.55
N ILE A 96 6.73 -3.06 -3.81
CA ILE A 96 8.13 -3.01 -4.25
C ILE A 96 8.82 -4.31 -3.85
N LEU A 97 9.27 -5.08 -4.85
CA LEU A 97 10.10 -6.27 -4.70
C LEU A 97 11.51 -6.02 -5.26
N ASP A 98 12.45 -6.91 -4.99
CA ASP A 98 13.86 -6.68 -5.32
C ASP A 98 14.09 -6.42 -6.83
N GLN A 99 13.41 -7.18 -7.71
CA GLN A 99 13.62 -7.16 -9.16
C GLN A 99 12.36 -6.77 -9.95
N ARG A 100 11.29 -6.36 -9.26
CA ARG A 100 10.04 -5.98 -9.90
C ARG A 100 9.18 -5.10 -9.02
N LEU A 101 8.34 -4.31 -9.65
CA LEU A 101 7.20 -3.65 -9.02
C LEU A 101 5.94 -4.44 -9.38
N ALA A 102 5.32 -5.03 -8.38
CA ALA A 102 4.07 -5.77 -8.51
C ALA A 102 2.88 -4.86 -8.23
N VAL A 103 1.77 -5.07 -8.94
CA VAL A 103 0.50 -4.38 -8.71
C VAL A 103 -0.59 -5.42 -8.59
N ILE A 104 -1.23 -5.51 -7.43
CA ILE A 104 -2.44 -6.30 -7.25
C ILE A 104 -3.63 -5.36 -7.26
N LEU A 105 -4.58 -5.59 -8.17
CA LEU A 105 -5.85 -4.89 -8.25
C LEU A 105 -6.94 -5.76 -7.64
N GLN A 106 -7.61 -5.28 -6.60
CA GLN A 106 -8.81 -5.91 -6.07
C GLN A 106 -10.04 -5.18 -6.60
N LEU A 107 -10.87 -5.91 -7.32
CA LEU A 107 -12.14 -5.43 -7.85
C LEU A 107 -13.25 -5.45 -6.76
N PRO A 108 -14.35 -4.72 -6.94
CA PRO A 108 -15.48 -4.68 -5.99
C PRO A 108 -16.00 -6.06 -5.57
N GLU A 109 -16.04 -7.02 -6.49
CA GLU A 109 -16.42 -8.41 -6.24
C GLU A 109 -15.34 -9.27 -5.55
N LYS A 110 -14.24 -8.63 -5.12
CA LYS A 110 -13.07 -9.25 -4.49
C LYS A 110 -12.26 -10.19 -5.38
N VAL A 111 -12.46 -10.14 -6.68
CA VAL A 111 -11.56 -10.78 -7.66
C VAL A 111 -10.26 -9.97 -7.70
N LEU A 112 -9.14 -10.67 -7.72
CA LEU A 112 -7.81 -10.08 -7.76
C LEU A 112 -7.19 -10.25 -9.16
N GLU A 113 -6.61 -9.17 -9.68
CA GLU A 113 -5.78 -9.19 -10.88
C GLU A 113 -4.33 -8.87 -10.50
N TYR A 114 -3.39 -9.48 -11.20
CA TYR A 114 -1.97 -9.31 -10.95
C TYR A 114 -1.27 -8.79 -12.19
N HIS A 115 -0.45 -7.77 -11.97
CA HIS A 115 0.45 -7.22 -12.98
C HIS A 115 1.82 -6.98 -12.36
N GLU A 116 2.87 -7.06 -13.17
CA GLU A 116 4.23 -6.76 -12.73
C GLU A 116 5.01 -6.05 -13.82
N ILE A 117 6.01 -5.30 -13.38
CA ILE A 117 7.00 -4.67 -14.24
C ILE A 117 8.37 -5.07 -13.71
N ALA A 118 9.23 -5.60 -14.59
CA ALA A 118 10.61 -5.90 -14.26
C ALA A 118 11.38 -4.58 -14.06
N ILE A 119 11.65 -4.26 -12.81
CA ILE A 119 12.36 -3.06 -12.41
C ILE A 119 13.06 -3.30 -11.06
N ASP A 120 14.32 -2.93 -10.96
CA ASP A 120 15.07 -3.02 -9.71
C ASP A 120 14.54 -2.05 -8.66
N LYS A 121 14.46 -2.51 -7.41
CA LYS A 121 13.94 -1.69 -6.29
C LYS A 121 14.69 -0.36 -6.12
N ASN A 122 16.00 -0.32 -6.38
CA ASN A 122 16.78 0.92 -6.27
C ASN A 122 16.35 1.92 -7.34
N GLN A 123 15.96 1.48 -8.54
CA GLN A 123 15.39 2.36 -9.56
C GLN A 123 14.08 2.98 -9.10
N VAL A 124 13.21 2.18 -8.44
CA VAL A 124 11.96 2.69 -7.86
C VAL A 124 12.25 3.70 -6.75
N HIS A 125 13.15 3.37 -5.81
CA HIS A 125 13.54 4.28 -4.72
C HIS A 125 14.15 5.58 -5.23
N ASN A 126 15.03 5.52 -6.23
CA ASN A 126 15.61 6.72 -6.84
C ASN A 126 14.55 7.59 -7.50
N ALA A 127 13.61 7.01 -8.25
CA ALA A 127 12.51 7.75 -8.86
C ALA A 127 11.59 8.41 -7.81
N ILE A 128 11.35 7.73 -6.67
CA ILE A 128 10.60 8.30 -5.53
C ILE A 128 11.36 9.50 -4.94
N ALA A 129 12.67 9.36 -4.70
CA ALA A 129 13.49 10.42 -4.15
C ALA A 129 13.52 11.66 -5.06
N GLU A 130 13.71 11.46 -6.36
CA GLU A 130 13.69 12.53 -7.35
C GLU A 130 12.33 13.24 -7.43
N LEU A 131 11.21 12.48 -7.47
CA LEU A 131 9.88 13.10 -7.46
C LEU A 131 9.65 13.93 -6.21
N ARG A 132 10.07 13.44 -5.04
CA ARG A 132 9.98 14.20 -3.78
C ARG A 132 10.80 15.48 -3.82
N GLU A 133 12.01 15.42 -4.34
CA GLU A 133 12.86 16.61 -4.51
C GLU A 133 12.16 17.65 -5.40
N TYR A 134 11.61 17.22 -6.55
CA TYR A 134 10.92 18.12 -7.46
C TYR A 134 9.65 18.71 -6.88
N LEU A 135 8.90 17.94 -6.08
CA LEU A 135 7.70 18.44 -5.40
C LEU A 135 8.00 19.53 -4.36
N LEU A 136 9.20 19.54 -3.78
CA LEU A 136 9.62 20.52 -2.78
C LEU A 136 10.31 21.75 -3.42
N ALA A 137 10.73 21.64 -4.68
CA ALA A 137 11.45 22.71 -5.38
C ALA A 137 10.50 23.59 -6.19
N PRO A 138 10.58 24.92 -6.09
CA PRO A 138 9.80 25.82 -6.93
C PRO A 138 10.20 25.67 -8.41
N ASN A 139 9.22 25.84 -9.31
CA ASN A 139 9.40 25.84 -10.77
C ASN A 139 9.87 24.50 -11.40
N ARG A 140 9.59 23.37 -10.76
CA ARG A 140 9.88 22.02 -11.28
C ARG A 140 8.64 21.26 -11.79
N ARG A 141 7.66 22.01 -12.30
CA ARG A 141 6.37 21.42 -12.74
C ARG A 141 6.55 20.36 -13.83
N ASP A 142 7.41 20.63 -14.80
CA ASP A 142 7.56 19.71 -15.95
C ASP A 142 8.27 18.42 -15.51
N GLU A 143 9.25 18.50 -14.62
CA GLU A 143 9.93 17.35 -14.04
C GLU A 143 8.98 16.54 -13.16
N VAL A 144 8.12 17.20 -12.39
CA VAL A 144 7.06 16.53 -11.61
C VAL A 144 6.12 15.75 -12.54
N ILE A 145 5.66 16.36 -13.64
CA ILE A 145 4.79 15.69 -14.62
C ILE A 145 5.50 14.50 -15.24
N GLN A 146 6.77 14.65 -15.66
CA GLN A 146 7.54 13.54 -16.24
C GLN A 146 7.68 12.36 -15.26
N LYS A 147 7.98 12.63 -13.99
CA LYS A 147 8.07 11.57 -12.97
C LYS A 147 6.70 10.98 -12.66
N ALA A 148 5.65 11.78 -12.59
CA ALA A 148 4.27 11.32 -12.42
C ALA A 148 3.83 10.39 -13.56
N GLN A 149 4.27 10.65 -14.81
CA GLN A 149 4.04 9.76 -15.95
C GLN A 149 4.76 8.41 -15.77
N ILE A 150 5.99 8.41 -15.28
CA ILE A 150 6.73 7.17 -15.00
C ILE A 150 5.96 6.31 -14.00
N PHE A 151 5.52 6.88 -12.87
CA PHE A 151 4.73 6.13 -11.88
C PHE A 151 3.36 5.71 -12.41
N TYR A 152 2.74 6.51 -13.28
CA TYR A 152 1.51 6.11 -13.97
C TYR A 152 1.74 4.86 -14.83
N GLN A 153 2.82 4.83 -15.62
CA GLN A 153 3.17 3.68 -16.45
C GLN A 153 3.45 2.42 -15.62
N TRP A 154 4.04 2.58 -14.46
CA TRP A 154 4.41 1.46 -13.60
C TRP A 154 3.22 0.92 -12.80
N ILE A 155 2.36 1.79 -12.28
CA ILE A 155 1.34 1.43 -11.30
C ILE A 155 -0.05 1.34 -11.92
N PHE A 156 -0.45 2.34 -12.70
CA PHE A 156 -1.84 2.45 -13.15
C PHE A 156 -2.06 1.95 -14.57
N LYS A 157 -1.12 2.16 -15.47
CA LYS A 157 -1.26 1.77 -16.88
C LYS A 157 -1.59 0.28 -17.08
N PRO A 158 -0.99 -0.66 -16.34
CA PRO A 158 -1.32 -2.08 -16.47
C PRO A 158 -2.77 -2.42 -16.15
N ILE A 159 -3.38 -1.70 -15.20
CA ILE A 159 -4.75 -1.92 -14.71
C ILE A 159 -5.77 -1.00 -15.36
N GLU A 160 -5.34 0.02 -16.10
CA GLU A 160 -6.22 1.01 -16.73
C GLU A 160 -7.30 0.38 -17.64
N PRO A 161 -7.02 -0.65 -18.46
CA PRO A 161 -8.03 -1.28 -19.30
C PRO A 161 -9.17 -1.90 -18.49
N THR A 162 -8.84 -2.59 -17.39
CA THR A 162 -9.83 -3.17 -16.48
C THR A 162 -10.67 -2.09 -15.82
N ILE A 163 -10.03 -1.08 -15.21
CA ILE A 163 -10.73 0.04 -14.56
C ILE A 163 -11.62 0.79 -15.56
N GLY A 164 -11.08 1.14 -16.73
CA GLY A 164 -11.80 1.93 -17.75
C GLY A 164 -12.99 1.21 -18.39
N SER A 165 -13.00 -0.12 -18.38
CA SER A 165 -14.12 -0.92 -18.89
C SER A 165 -15.29 -1.03 -17.92
N ARG A 166 -15.11 -0.66 -16.65
CA ARG A 166 -16.04 -0.89 -15.53
C ARG A 166 -16.70 0.40 -15.07
N LYS A 167 -18.02 0.45 -15.22
CA LYS A 167 -18.85 1.60 -14.77
C LYS A 167 -19.24 1.53 -13.30
N ASP A 168 -19.06 0.39 -12.68
CA ASP A 168 -19.36 0.13 -11.26
C ASP A 168 -18.22 0.55 -10.32
N ILE A 169 -17.06 0.91 -10.87
CA ILE A 169 -15.95 1.46 -10.09
C ILE A 169 -16.09 2.98 -10.03
N GLU A 170 -16.33 3.50 -8.83
CA GLU A 170 -16.46 4.94 -8.58
C GLU A 170 -15.26 5.53 -7.85
N THR A 171 -14.49 4.72 -7.12
CA THR A 171 -13.37 5.17 -6.30
C THR A 171 -12.15 4.27 -6.47
N LEU A 172 -10.97 4.86 -6.54
CA LEU A 172 -9.69 4.15 -6.48
C LEU A 172 -9.10 4.31 -5.07
N VAL A 173 -8.80 3.19 -4.43
CA VAL A 173 -8.15 3.18 -3.11
C VAL A 173 -6.76 2.59 -3.24
N PHE A 174 -5.74 3.35 -2.90
CA PHE A 174 -4.36 2.88 -2.89
C PHE A 174 -3.96 2.45 -1.49
N VAL A 175 -3.45 1.23 -1.36
CA VAL A 175 -2.78 0.72 -0.16
C VAL A 175 -1.29 0.66 -0.49
N LEU A 176 -0.56 1.64 0.01
CA LEU A 176 0.81 1.91 -0.44
C LEU A 176 1.85 1.18 0.41
N ASP A 177 2.76 0.49 -0.26
CA ASP A 177 3.89 -0.19 0.35
C ASP A 177 5.12 0.71 0.44
N GLY A 178 5.82 0.62 1.58
CA GLY A 178 7.12 1.23 1.80
C GLY A 178 7.20 2.72 1.40
N ASP A 179 8.21 3.06 0.63
CA ASP A 179 8.49 4.44 0.21
C ASP A 179 7.46 5.02 -0.76
N LEU A 180 6.60 4.19 -1.38
CA LEU A 180 5.48 4.67 -2.21
C LEU A 180 4.49 5.54 -1.42
N ARG A 181 4.44 5.40 -0.09
CA ARG A 181 3.64 6.27 0.80
C ARG A 181 4.04 7.75 0.72
N ASN A 182 5.23 8.02 0.21
CA ASN A 182 5.73 9.38 0.03
C ASN A 182 5.28 10.04 -1.28
N ILE A 183 4.55 9.31 -2.13
CA ILE A 183 4.05 9.81 -3.41
C ILE A 183 2.55 10.07 -3.32
N PRO A 184 2.08 11.28 -3.66
CA PRO A 184 0.66 11.53 -3.82
C PRO A 184 0.13 10.81 -5.07
N MET A 185 -0.56 9.69 -4.93
CA MET A 185 -1.09 8.88 -6.05
C MET A 185 -2.07 9.68 -6.94
N THR A 186 -2.67 10.71 -6.40
CA THR A 186 -3.49 11.67 -7.16
C THR A 186 -2.72 12.38 -8.30
N LEU A 187 -1.40 12.52 -8.16
CA LEU A 187 -0.55 13.17 -9.16
C LEU A 187 -0.13 12.28 -10.33
N LEU A 188 -0.43 10.98 -10.30
CA LEU A 188 -0.17 10.12 -11.45
C LEU A 188 -0.76 10.75 -12.71
N HIS A 189 0.03 10.75 -13.82
CA HIS A 189 -0.30 11.53 -15.02
C HIS A 189 -0.17 10.67 -16.28
N ASP A 190 -1.22 10.65 -17.11
CA ASP A 190 -1.26 9.80 -18.31
C ASP A 190 -0.60 10.43 -19.57
N GLY A 191 -0.09 11.64 -19.43
CA GLY A 191 0.42 12.48 -20.50
C GLY A 191 -0.50 13.65 -20.85
N GLN A 192 -1.78 13.58 -20.48
CA GLN A 192 -2.79 14.63 -20.72
C GLN A 192 -3.46 15.08 -19.42
N ASN A 193 -3.81 14.14 -18.55
CA ASN A 193 -4.58 14.38 -17.33
C ASN A 193 -3.94 13.74 -16.11
N TYR A 194 -4.15 14.36 -14.96
CA TYR A 194 -3.86 13.74 -13.67
C TYR A 194 -4.91 12.69 -13.32
N LEU A 195 -4.52 11.68 -12.54
CA LEU A 195 -5.41 10.60 -12.14
C LEU A 195 -6.66 11.11 -11.39
N PHE A 196 -6.51 12.11 -10.50
CA PHE A 196 -7.63 12.70 -9.76
C PHE A 196 -8.68 13.39 -10.65
N GLN A 197 -8.33 13.77 -11.87
CA GLN A 197 -9.27 14.36 -12.83
C GLN A 197 -10.17 13.29 -13.47
N LYS A 198 -9.73 12.04 -13.46
CA LYS A 198 -10.46 10.91 -14.03
C LYS A 198 -11.24 10.12 -12.98
N TYR A 199 -10.65 9.94 -11.79
CA TYR A 199 -11.18 9.09 -10.74
C TYR A 199 -11.03 9.72 -9.35
N PRO A 200 -12.07 9.69 -8.52
CA PRO A 200 -11.92 9.91 -7.08
C PRO A 200 -10.88 8.94 -6.51
N THR A 201 -9.91 9.47 -5.79
CA THR A 201 -8.75 8.69 -5.32
C THR A 201 -8.56 8.87 -3.83
N ALA A 202 -8.41 7.77 -3.11
CA ALA A 202 -8.10 7.73 -1.69
C ALA A 202 -6.81 6.92 -1.44
N VAL A 203 -6.14 7.21 -0.34
CA VAL A 203 -5.02 6.42 0.17
C VAL A 203 -5.42 5.85 1.51
N ALA A 204 -5.32 4.53 1.66
CA ALA A 204 -5.54 3.86 2.93
C ALA A 204 -4.19 3.31 3.45
N PRO A 205 -3.82 3.57 4.70
CA PRO A 205 -2.59 3.03 5.28
C PRO A 205 -2.66 1.52 5.41
N GLN A 206 -3.86 1.00 5.73
CA GLN A 206 -4.19 -0.42 5.84
C GLN A 206 -5.71 -0.56 5.83
N LEU A 207 -6.25 -1.52 5.08
CA LEU A 207 -7.70 -1.69 5.02
C LEU A 207 -8.28 -2.44 6.23
N GLU A 208 -7.47 -3.12 7.01
CA GLU A 208 -7.94 -4.01 8.08
C GLU A 208 -7.78 -3.48 9.52
N ILE A 209 -7.20 -2.28 9.74
CA ILE A 209 -6.90 -1.78 11.09
C ILE A 209 -8.10 -1.11 11.78
N PHE A 210 -9.01 -0.47 11.04
CA PHE A 210 -10.07 0.31 11.64
C PHE A 210 -11.44 0.04 11.00
N ALA A 211 -12.41 -0.39 11.82
CA ALA A 211 -13.81 -0.29 11.41
C ALA A 211 -14.18 1.19 11.33
N PRO A 212 -14.73 1.67 10.21
CA PRO A 212 -15.32 2.98 10.18
C PRO A 212 -16.47 3.01 11.20
N LYS A 213 -16.33 3.82 12.25
CA LYS A 213 -17.48 4.13 13.11
C LYS A 213 -18.44 4.95 12.25
N PRO A 214 -19.72 4.53 12.13
CA PRO A 214 -20.68 5.37 11.46
C PRO A 214 -20.71 6.73 12.15
N LEU A 215 -20.58 7.79 11.36
CA LEU A 215 -20.73 9.16 11.89
C LEU A 215 -22.08 9.26 12.57
N GLU A 216 -22.09 9.71 13.83
CA GLU A 216 -23.34 10.02 14.52
C GLU A 216 -24.15 11.00 13.67
N LYS A 217 -25.41 10.66 13.39
CA LYS A 217 -26.32 11.49 12.56
C LYS A 217 -26.58 12.88 13.13
N ARG A 218 -26.03 13.21 14.32
CA ARG A 218 -26.09 14.52 14.95
C ARG A 218 -24.71 14.94 15.41
N LEU A 219 -24.03 15.71 14.57
CA LEU A 219 -22.82 16.44 14.98
C LEU A 219 -23.23 17.51 15.99
N LYS A 220 -22.76 17.41 17.24
CA LYS A 220 -22.81 18.51 18.17
C LYS A 220 -21.61 19.43 17.91
N LEU A 221 -21.85 20.54 17.27
CA LEU A 221 -20.82 21.55 17.04
C LEU A 221 -20.56 22.28 18.37
N PHE A 222 -19.35 22.15 18.90
CA PHE A 222 -18.87 23.01 19.99
C PHE A 222 -18.06 24.16 19.39
N ILE A 223 -18.59 25.36 19.42
CA ILE A 223 -17.85 26.58 19.09
C ILE A 223 -17.36 27.19 20.42
N GLY A 224 -16.06 26.98 20.72
CA GLY A 224 -15.40 27.66 21.83
C GLY A 224 -14.73 28.92 21.32
N GLY A 225 -15.21 30.08 21.70
CA GLY A 225 -14.51 31.35 21.55
C GLY A 225 -13.62 31.57 22.76
N VAL A 226 -12.34 31.88 22.56
CA VAL A 226 -11.44 32.43 23.58
C VAL A 226 -11.57 33.95 23.46
N GLY A 227 -12.10 34.60 24.50
CA GLY A 227 -12.12 36.04 24.64
C GLY A 227 -10.81 36.59 25.19
#